data_72550026b27a1418a2ebfbfc62307f38
#
_entry.id   72550026b27a1418a2ebfbfc62307f38
#
_cell.length_a   1.000
_cell.length_b   1.000
_cell.length_c   1.000
_cell.angle_alpha   90.00
_cell.angle_beta   90.00
_cell.angle_gamma   90.00
#
_symmetry.space_group_name_H-M   'P 1'
#
loop_
_entity.id
_entity.type
_entity.pdbx_description
1 polymer ?
#
loop_
_entity_poly.entity_id
_entity_poly.type
_entity_poly.pdbx_seq_one_letter_code
_entity_poly.pdbx_strand_id
1 'polypeptide(L)'
;MATIALDIGGTKIASAIFFPDGSMMFNRKRLLKGRTGHEVGKLAADILAKLLTVARRSRIHVDGIGVCIPGIVYSQTNRVWAPNIPGWDNYPLYEELRSVTPPGIEIYIDSDRTCYMYGEMWQGAAKECHSAIFIAVGTGIGAGIIIDGHVLHGANDIIGATGWMALQPPYREEYDACGCFEYYASGNGIGARVRDAVRANKAYKGKLRQKPICRISAYDVFLSLIHISEPETVLDLV
;
A
#
# COMPACT_ATOMS: atom_id res chain seq x y z
N MET A 1 -1.53 1.07 27.15
CA MET A 1 -1.69 0.21 25.96
C MET A 1 -1.23 0.96 24.74
N ALA A 2 -0.41 0.35 23.91
CA ALA A 2 0.07 0.95 22.66
C ALA A 2 0.46 -0.13 21.66
N THR A 3 0.46 0.20 20.37
CA THR A 3 0.87 -0.69 19.29
C THR A 3 2.03 -0.06 18.53
N ILE A 4 3.10 -0.81 18.30
CA ILE A 4 4.15 -0.40 17.37
C ILE A 4 3.71 -0.74 15.95
N ALA A 5 3.79 0.22 15.04
CA ALA A 5 3.48 0.02 13.64
C ALA A 5 4.71 0.25 12.75
N LEU A 6 4.89 -0.65 11.77
CA LEU A 6 5.89 -0.56 10.71
C LEU A 6 5.17 -0.60 9.36
N ASP A 7 5.41 0.39 8.51
CA ASP A 7 4.99 0.37 7.10
C ASP A 7 6.25 0.23 6.24
N ILE A 8 6.46 -0.97 5.70
CA ILE A 8 7.65 -1.35 4.93
C ILE A 8 7.34 -1.24 3.45
N GLY A 9 7.79 -0.17 2.82
CA GLY A 9 7.65 0.03 1.38
C GLY A 9 8.93 -0.24 0.61
N GLY A 10 8.86 -0.25 -0.72
CA GLY A 10 10.02 -0.48 -1.59
C GLY A 10 11.09 0.62 -1.57
N THR A 11 10.83 1.77 -0.94
CA THR A 11 11.78 2.90 -0.87
C THR A 11 12.11 3.34 0.55
N LYS A 12 11.24 3.09 1.49
CA LYS A 12 11.35 3.53 2.89
C LYS A 12 10.58 2.60 3.83
N ILE A 13 10.94 2.66 5.11
CA ILE A 13 10.15 2.13 6.22
C ILE A 13 9.66 3.33 7.04
N ALA A 14 8.34 3.45 7.20
CA ALA A 14 7.73 4.33 8.19
C ALA A 14 7.45 3.56 9.48
N SER A 15 7.53 4.23 10.62
CA SER A 15 7.32 3.58 11.92
C SER A 15 6.82 4.56 12.96
N ALA A 16 5.94 4.11 13.85
CA ALA A 16 5.42 4.90 14.97
C ALA A 16 4.94 4.00 16.11
N ILE A 17 4.70 4.60 17.27
CA ILE A 17 3.95 3.99 18.37
C ILE A 17 2.57 4.65 18.38
N PHE A 18 1.51 3.87 18.25
CA PHE A 18 0.13 4.33 18.25
C PHE A 18 -0.55 4.02 19.59
N PHE A 19 -1.41 4.94 20.02
CA PHE A 19 -2.29 4.76 21.16
C PHE A 19 -3.73 4.49 20.71
N PRO A 20 -4.60 3.94 21.59
CA PRO A 20 -5.98 3.59 21.24
C PRO A 20 -6.82 4.78 20.73
N ASP A 21 -6.49 5.99 21.13
CA ASP A 21 -7.16 7.24 20.70
C ASP A 21 -6.73 7.72 19.30
N GLY A 22 -5.81 7.00 18.64
CA GLY A 22 -5.24 7.38 17.34
C GLY A 22 -4.05 8.33 17.43
N SER A 23 -3.71 8.83 18.60
CA SER A 23 -2.49 9.61 18.75
C SER A 23 -1.25 8.75 18.51
N MET A 24 -0.14 9.40 18.07
CA MET A 24 1.09 8.67 17.76
C MET A 24 2.32 9.38 18.32
N MET A 25 3.32 8.58 18.69
CA MET A 25 4.64 9.05 19.10
C MET A 25 5.73 8.41 18.26
N PHE A 26 6.91 9.04 18.23
CA PHE A 26 8.11 8.52 17.57
C PHE A 26 7.91 8.22 16.08
N ASN A 27 7.05 8.98 15.40
CA ASN A 27 6.85 8.87 13.95
C ASN A 27 8.16 9.16 13.23
N ARG A 28 8.70 8.17 12.52
CA ARG A 28 9.97 8.23 11.81
C ARG A 28 9.86 7.56 10.45
N LYS A 29 10.63 8.06 9.50
CA LYS A 29 10.81 7.45 8.17
C LYS A 29 12.30 7.16 7.95
N ARG A 30 12.61 5.97 7.47
CA ARG A 30 13.97 5.53 7.10
C ARG A 30 13.99 5.10 5.65
N LEU A 31 14.83 5.73 4.84
CA LEU A 31 15.01 5.36 3.44
C LEU A 31 15.78 4.04 3.33
N LEU A 32 15.39 3.18 2.39
CA LEU A 32 16.09 1.92 2.11
C LEU A 32 17.48 2.16 1.51
N LYS A 33 17.67 3.23 0.74
CA LYS A 33 18.96 3.60 0.14
C LYS A 33 19.59 2.45 -0.68
N GLY A 34 18.78 1.80 -1.51
CA GLY A 34 19.23 0.69 -2.36
C GLY A 34 19.38 -0.67 -1.67
N ARG A 35 19.03 -0.79 -0.38
CA ARG A 35 19.01 -2.09 0.32
C ARG A 35 18.00 -3.03 -0.31
N THR A 36 18.33 -4.32 -0.27
CA THR A 36 17.51 -5.41 -0.81
C THR A 36 17.52 -6.59 0.15
N GLY A 37 16.64 -7.56 -0.06
CA GLY A 37 16.62 -8.83 0.64
C GLY A 37 16.76 -8.70 2.16
N HIS A 38 17.71 -9.43 2.71
CA HIS A 38 17.99 -9.47 4.16
C HIS A 38 18.36 -8.11 4.76
N GLU A 39 18.99 -7.21 4.01
CA GLU A 39 19.33 -5.89 4.53
C GLU A 39 18.10 -5.04 4.87
N VAL A 40 16.98 -5.23 4.15
CA VAL A 40 15.71 -4.55 4.45
C VAL A 40 15.06 -5.15 5.68
N GLY A 41 15.02 -6.49 5.81
CA GLY A 41 14.51 -7.16 7.00
C GLY A 41 15.28 -6.79 8.26
N LYS A 42 16.62 -6.82 8.18
CA LYS A 42 17.49 -6.37 9.28
C LYS A 42 17.23 -4.91 9.65
N LEU A 43 17.06 -4.02 8.68
CA LEU A 43 16.69 -2.63 8.95
C LEU A 43 15.35 -2.52 9.68
N ALA A 44 14.36 -3.32 9.28
CA ALA A 44 13.05 -3.36 9.94
C ALA A 44 13.19 -3.87 11.40
N ALA A 45 13.94 -4.94 11.63
CA ALA A 45 14.23 -5.46 12.96
C ALA A 45 14.98 -4.44 13.83
N ASP A 46 15.97 -3.74 13.29
CA ASP A 46 16.70 -2.67 13.99
C ASP A 46 15.79 -1.49 14.38
N ILE A 47 14.86 -1.12 13.53
CA ILE A 47 13.87 -0.08 13.82
C ILE A 47 12.95 -0.55 14.94
N LEU A 48 12.42 -1.77 14.85
CA LEU A 48 11.55 -2.36 15.86
C LEU A 48 12.24 -2.43 17.23
N ALA A 49 13.47 -2.95 17.29
CA ALA A 49 14.25 -3.04 18.53
C ALA A 49 14.45 -1.66 19.19
N LYS A 50 14.68 -0.62 18.38
CA LYS A 50 14.79 0.76 18.88
C LYS A 50 13.46 1.26 19.45
N LEU A 51 12.34 1.03 18.76
CA LEU A 51 11.03 1.45 19.25
C LEU A 51 10.63 0.72 20.53
N LEU A 52 10.90 -0.59 20.64
CA LEU A 52 10.71 -1.37 21.87
C LEU A 52 11.56 -0.81 23.03
N THR A 53 12.81 -0.45 22.75
CA THR A 53 13.70 0.17 23.75
C THR A 53 13.16 1.53 24.20
N VAL A 54 12.69 2.35 23.26
CA VAL A 54 12.11 3.65 23.55
C VAL A 54 10.82 3.50 24.36
N ALA A 55 9.90 2.61 23.95
CA ALA A 55 8.67 2.33 24.68
C ALA A 55 8.97 1.94 26.14
N ARG A 56 9.92 1.00 26.35
CA ARG A 56 10.35 0.60 27.69
C ARG A 56 10.89 1.76 28.53
N ARG A 57 11.76 2.60 27.96
CA ARG A 57 12.31 3.79 28.66
C ARG A 57 11.24 4.82 29.00
N SER A 58 10.24 4.95 28.14
CA SER A 58 9.10 5.86 28.33
C SER A 58 7.98 5.26 29.18
N ARG A 59 8.16 4.03 29.69
CA ARG A 59 7.16 3.27 30.46
C ARG A 59 5.85 3.07 29.69
N ILE A 60 5.93 2.95 28.35
CA ILE A 60 4.80 2.65 27.48
C ILE A 60 4.66 1.13 27.39
N HIS A 61 3.50 0.61 27.78
CA HIS A 61 3.18 -0.81 27.59
C HIS A 61 2.79 -1.06 26.13
N VAL A 62 3.52 -1.95 25.47
CA VAL A 62 3.26 -2.36 24.08
C VAL A 62 2.50 -3.68 24.08
N ASP A 63 1.31 -3.68 23.51
CA ASP A 63 0.40 -4.84 23.46
C ASP A 63 0.62 -5.69 22.19
N GLY A 64 1.08 -5.06 21.12
CA GLY A 64 1.27 -5.74 19.84
C GLY A 64 2.11 -4.92 18.85
N ILE A 65 2.49 -5.58 17.77
CA ILE A 65 3.25 -5.03 16.67
C ILE A 65 2.48 -5.29 15.38
N GLY A 66 2.12 -4.23 14.66
CA GLY A 66 1.50 -4.28 13.32
C GLY A 66 2.52 -3.96 12.24
N VAL A 67 2.58 -4.77 11.20
CA VAL A 67 3.51 -4.59 10.09
C VAL A 67 2.76 -4.65 8.77
N CYS A 68 2.94 -3.63 7.96
CA CYS A 68 2.36 -3.47 6.64
C CYS A 68 3.44 -3.70 5.58
N ILE A 69 3.14 -4.47 4.53
CA ILE A 69 4.04 -4.73 3.41
C ILE A 69 3.33 -4.53 2.07
N PRO A 70 4.04 -4.11 1.00
CA PRO A 70 3.47 -3.96 -0.33
C PRO A 70 3.49 -5.31 -1.08
N GLY A 71 2.68 -6.26 -0.65
CA GLY A 71 2.74 -7.61 -1.20
C GLY A 71 1.73 -8.58 -0.61
N ILE A 72 2.13 -9.83 -0.54
CA ILE A 72 1.34 -10.95 -0.02
C ILE A 72 2.01 -11.49 1.24
N VAL A 73 1.22 -11.75 2.26
CA VAL A 73 1.63 -12.49 3.46
C VAL A 73 0.96 -13.85 3.40
N TYR A 74 1.74 -14.90 3.27
CA TYR A 74 1.23 -16.27 3.22
C TYR A 74 0.87 -16.74 4.64
N SER A 75 -0.42 -16.78 4.94
CA SER A 75 -0.96 -17.10 6.28
C SER A 75 -0.53 -18.45 6.82
N GLN A 76 -0.28 -19.43 5.93
CA GLN A 76 0.13 -20.78 6.33
C GLN A 76 1.62 -20.86 6.75
N THR A 77 2.48 -19.96 6.26
CA THR A 77 3.93 -20.03 6.46
C THR A 77 4.53 -18.82 7.15
N ASN A 78 3.74 -17.74 7.33
CA ASN A 78 4.19 -16.43 7.78
C ASN A 78 5.33 -15.82 6.91
N ARG A 79 5.47 -16.34 5.68
CA ARG A 79 6.41 -15.83 4.72
C ARG A 79 5.78 -14.71 3.90
N VAL A 80 6.62 -13.85 3.32
CA VAL A 80 6.13 -12.72 2.54
C VAL A 80 6.70 -12.71 1.13
N TRP A 81 5.86 -12.24 0.20
CA TRP A 81 6.25 -11.89 -1.15
C TRP A 81 5.97 -10.41 -1.37
N ALA A 82 7.00 -9.63 -1.69
CA ALA A 82 6.89 -8.21 -1.94
C ALA A 82 7.70 -7.80 -3.18
N PRO A 83 7.08 -7.71 -4.35
CA PRO A 83 7.78 -7.49 -5.63
C PRO A 83 8.55 -6.15 -5.68
N ASN A 84 8.14 -5.18 -4.89
CA ASN A 84 8.79 -3.87 -4.79
C ASN A 84 10.04 -3.88 -3.89
N ILE A 85 10.36 -5.02 -3.28
CA ILE A 85 11.56 -5.22 -2.44
C ILE A 85 12.36 -6.38 -3.02
N PRO A 86 13.39 -6.14 -3.84
CA PRO A 86 14.18 -7.22 -4.45
C PRO A 86 14.70 -8.19 -3.40
N GLY A 87 14.54 -9.50 -3.66
CA GLY A 87 14.91 -10.57 -2.74
C GLY A 87 13.85 -10.92 -1.69
N TRP A 88 12.67 -10.31 -1.76
CA TRP A 88 11.51 -10.68 -0.93
C TRP A 88 10.56 -11.60 -1.71
N ASP A 89 11.10 -12.72 -2.14
CA ASP A 89 10.34 -13.84 -2.66
C ASP A 89 10.36 -14.97 -1.62
N ASN A 90 9.23 -15.25 -1.00
CA ASN A 90 9.11 -16.20 0.12
C ASN A 90 10.01 -15.82 1.35
N TYR A 91 10.08 -14.53 1.67
CA TYR A 91 11.02 -13.98 2.66
C TYR A 91 10.54 -14.21 4.11
N PRO A 92 11.43 -14.58 5.08
CA PRO A 92 11.08 -14.90 6.47
C PRO A 92 11.00 -13.65 7.36
N LEU A 93 10.15 -12.67 7.01
CA LEU A 93 10.06 -11.40 7.75
C LEU A 93 9.62 -11.60 9.20
N TYR A 94 8.67 -12.51 9.44
CA TYR A 94 8.18 -12.79 10.79
C TYR A 94 9.30 -13.24 11.74
N GLU A 95 10.13 -14.17 11.30
CA GLU A 95 11.24 -14.71 12.07
C GLU A 95 12.27 -13.62 12.42
N GLU A 96 12.56 -12.72 11.46
CA GLU A 96 13.47 -11.61 11.72
C GLU A 96 12.93 -10.65 12.78
N LEU A 97 11.66 -10.26 12.67
CA LEU A 97 11.03 -9.37 13.64
C LEU A 97 10.86 -10.06 15.00
N ARG A 98 10.52 -11.36 14.98
CA ARG A 98 10.38 -12.16 16.21
C ARG A 98 11.67 -12.24 16.99
N SER A 99 12.82 -12.31 16.31
CA SER A 99 14.15 -12.40 16.95
C SER A 99 14.48 -11.22 17.89
N VAL A 100 13.87 -10.06 17.66
CA VAL A 100 14.10 -8.84 18.45
C VAL A 100 12.92 -8.46 19.34
N THR A 101 11.81 -9.21 19.26
CA THR A 101 10.59 -8.92 20.02
C THR A 101 10.53 -9.73 21.30
N PRO A 102 10.30 -9.11 22.47
CA PRO A 102 10.14 -9.83 23.73
C PRO A 102 9.00 -10.86 23.67
N PRO A 103 9.09 -11.97 24.44
CA PRO A 103 7.97 -12.88 24.60
C PRO A 103 6.70 -12.16 25.08
N GLY A 104 5.54 -12.63 24.63
CA GLY A 104 4.24 -12.09 25.04
C GLY A 104 3.75 -10.89 24.22
N ILE A 105 4.54 -10.34 23.31
CA ILE A 105 4.08 -9.32 22.34
C ILE A 105 3.81 -10.02 21.02
N GLU A 106 2.58 -9.94 20.54
CA GLU A 106 2.18 -10.52 19.24
C GLU A 106 2.61 -9.64 18.06
N ILE A 107 2.95 -10.30 16.95
CA ILE A 107 3.32 -9.64 15.68
C ILE A 107 2.29 -10.04 14.63
N TYR A 108 1.67 -9.03 14.03
CA TYR A 108 0.73 -9.17 12.92
C TYR A 108 1.35 -8.52 11.68
N ILE A 109 1.46 -9.30 10.61
CA ILE A 109 1.96 -8.82 9.31
C ILE A 109 0.84 -8.97 8.30
N ASP A 110 0.55 -7.92 7.54
CA ASP A 110 -0.46 -7.99 6.49
C ASP A 110 -0.08 -7.12 5.29
N SER A 111 -0.83 -7.27 4.20
CA SER A 111 -0.66 -6.46 3.01
C SER A 111 -1.03 -5.00 3.29
N ASP A 112 -0.42 -4.09 2.55
CA ASP A 112 -0.75 -2.64 2.61
C ASP A 112 -2.24 -2.39 2.34
N ARG A 113 -2.84 -3.12 1.43
CA ARG A 113 -4.28 -3.05 1.09
C ARG A 113 -5.17 -3.37 2.28
N THR A 114 -4.87 -4.47 2.96
CA THR A 114 -5.57 -4.89 4.19
C THR A 114 -5.38 -3.88 5.31
N CYS A 115 -4.15 -3.40 5.50
CA CYS A 115 -3.84 -2.41 6.53
C CYS A 115 -4.57 -1.08 6.29
N TYR A 116 -4.72 -0.63 5.03
CA TYR A 116 -5.54 0.54 4.71
C TYR A 116 -7.01 0.32 5.07
N MET A 117 -7.57 -0.85 4.77
CA MET A 117 -8.95 -1.17 5.15
C MET A 117 -9.15 -1.14 6.67
N TYR A 118 -8.22 -1.73 7.45
CA TYR A 118 -8.27 -1.64 8.90
C TYR A 118 -8.16 -0.19 9.40
N GLY A 119 -7.34 0.64 8.76
CA GLY A 119 -7.23 2.06 9.08
C GLY A 119 -8.56 2.80 8.87
N GLU A 120 -9.23 2.54 7.74
CA GLU A 120 -10.54 3.11 7.43
C GLU A 120 -11.65 2.64 8.39
N MET A 121 -11.59 1.39 8.83
CA MET A 121 -12.50 0.88 9.85
C MET A 121 -12.26 1.50 11.22
N TRP A 122 -11.01 1.78 11.55
CA TRP A 122 -10.66 2.32 12.87
C TRP A 122 -10.96 3.81 12.99
N GLN A 123 -10.49 4.64 12.04
CA GLN A 123 -10.54 6.10 12.13
C GLN A 123 -10.99 6.78 10.82
N GLY A 124 -11.44 6.02 9.82
CA GLY A 124 -11.78 6.52 8.50
C GLY A 124 -13.27 6.38 8.15
N ALA A 125 -13.54 6.37 6.84
CA ALA A 125 -14.89 6.37 6.28
C ALA A 125 -15.65 5.04 6.51
N ALA A 126 -14.95 3.94 6.81
CA ALA A 126 -15.56 2.64 7.04
C ALA A 126 -15.79 2.30 8.53
N LYS A 127 -15.69 3.29 9.44
CA LYS A 127 -15.73 3.10 10.91
C LYS A 127 -16.96 2.33 11.43
N GLU A 128 -18.12 2.49 10.80
CA GLU A 128 -19.36 1.83 11.20
C GLU A 128 -19.86 0.83 10.15
N CYS A 129 -19.02 0.51 9.17
CA CYS A 129 -19.38 -0.39 8.08
C CYS A 129 -19.10 -1.84 8.47
N HIS A 130 -20.10 -2.73 8.28
CA HIS A 130 -19.90 -4.17 8.34
C HIS A 130 -19.31 -4.72 7.03
N SER A 131 -19.58 -4.06 5.91
CA SER A 131 -19.05 -4.44 4.61
C SER A 131 -18.60 -3.20 3.86
N ALA A 132 -17.37 -3.22 3.36
CA ALA A 132 -16.77 -2.11 2.64
C ALA A 132 -15.63 -2.59 1.74
N ILE A 133 -15.30 -1.78 0.73
CA ILE A 133 -14.14 -1.98 -0.14
C ILE A 133 -13.33 -0.70 -0.14
N PHE A 134 -12.06 -0.80 0.25
CA PHE A 134 -11.07 0.25 0.06
C PHE A 134 -10.31 -0.03 -1.23
N ILE A 135 -10.33 0.89 -2.19
CA ILE A 135 -9.60 0.76 -3.45
C ILE A 135 -8.43 1.75 -3.43
N ALA A 136 -7.23 1.21 -3.48
CA ALA A 136 -6.00 1.99 -3.61
C ALA A 136 -5.63 2.14 -5.09
N VAL A 137 -5.71 3.36 -5.62
CA VAL A 137 -5.25 3.70 -6.98
C VAL A 137 -4.00 4.56 -6.86
N GLY A 138 -2.85 3.92 -7.01
CA GLY A 138 -1.53 4.57 -6.94
C GLY A 138 -0.68 4.21 -8.14
N THR A 139 0.56 3.79 -7.93
CA THR A 139 1.44 3.22 -8.96
C THR A 139 0.78 1.99 -9.59
N GLY A 140 0.15 1.14 -8.77
CA GLY A 140 -0.70 0.02 -9.15
C GLY A 140 -2.12 0.19 -8.61
N ILE A 141 -2.94 -0.88 -8.70
CA ILE A 141 -4.30 -0.95 -8.16
C ILE A 141 -4.45 -2.17 -7.25
N GLY A 142 -4.96 -1.92 -6.06
CA GLY A 142 -5.31 -2.98 -5.11
C GLY A 142 -6.51 -2.59 -4.26
N ALA A 143 -7.09 -3.56 -3.57
CA ALA A 143 -8.23 -3.34 -2.69
C ALA A 143 -8.06 -4.07 -1.35
N GLY A 144 -8.51 -3.45 -0.27
CA GLY A 144 -8.83 -4.11 0.99
C GLY A 144 -10.33 -4.33 1.06
N ILE A 145 -10.77 -5.52 1.42
CA ILE A 145 -12.19 -5.90 1.40
C ILE A 145 -12.59 -6.44 2.75
N ILE A 146 -13.70 -5.92 3.28
CA ILE A 146 -14.34 -6.43 4.49
C ILE A 146 -15.77 -6.83 4.17
N ILE A 147 -16.18 -7.97 4.66
CA ILE A 147 -17.58 -8.46 4.59
C ILE A 147 -17.94 -9.00 5.97
N ASP A 148 -19.11 -8.56 6.47
CA ASP A 148 -19.65 -8.93 7.79
C ASP A 148 -18.63 -8.75 8.94
N GLY A 149 -17.87 -7.65 8.88
CA GLY A 149 -16.86 -7.33 9.88
C GLY A 149 -15.52 -8.09 9.74
N HIS A 150 -15.40 -8.96 8.72
CA HIS A 150 -14.20 -9.78 8.50
C HIS A 150 -13.44 -9.33 7.26
N VAL A 151 -12.15 -9.08 7.43
CA VAL A 151 -11.27 -8.78 6.28
C VAL A 151 -11.01 -10.07 5.50
N LEU A 152 -11.14 -9.98 4.18
CA LEU A 152 -10.98 -11.11 3.29
C LEU A 152 -9.52 -11.24 2.84
N HIS A 153 -8.92 -12.42 3.06
CA HIS A 153 -7.59 -12.78 2.56
C HIS A 153 -7.67 -13.79 1.40
N GLY A 154 -8.71 -14.67 1.42
CA GLY A 154 -8.91 -15.75 0.46
C GLY A 154 -7.99 -16.95 0.69
N ALA A 155 -8.20 -18.00 -0.10
CA ALA A 155 -7.49 -19.26 0.06
C ALA A 155 -5.96 -19.17 -0.17
N ASN A 156 -5.51 -18.18 -0.94
CA ASN A 156 -4.11 -17.98 -1.28
C ASN A 156 -3.59 -16.59 -0.87
N ASP A 157 -4.27 -15.92 0.05
CA ASP A 157 -3.91 -14.60 0.59
C ASP A 157 -3.78 -13.48 -0.48
N ILE A 158 -4.43 -13.64 -1.65
CA ILE A 158 -4.33 -12.72 -2.79
C ILE A 158 -5.58 -11.88 -3.04
N ILE A 159 -6.61 -11.99 -2.20
CA ILE A 159 -7.80 -11.15 -2.34
C ILE A 159 -7.40 -9.68 -2.26
N GLY A 160 -8.04 -8.88 -3.11
CA GLY A 160 -7.70 -7.48 -3.26
C GLY A 160 -6.65 -7.18 -4.34
N ALA A 161 -6.12 -8.17 -5.05
CA ALA A 161 -5.32 -7.97 -6.25
C ALA A 161 -6.20 -7.54 -7.45
N THR A 162 -7.03 -6.51 -7.25
CA THR A 162 -8.05 -6.07 -8.21
C THR A 162 -7.48 -5.51 -9.50
N GLY A 163 -6.24 -5.05 -9.50
CA GLY A 163 -5.54 -4.64 -10.73
C GLY A 163 -5.50 -5.72 -11.81
N TRP A 164 -5.56 -7.01 -11.41
CA TRP A 164 -5.54 -8.16 -12.30
C TRP A 164 -6.91 -8.53 -12.89
N MET A 165 -7.98 -7.81 -12.54
CA MET A 165 -9.31 -8.07 -13.10
C MET A 165 -9.31 -7.86 -14.62
N ALA A 166 -9.82 -8.87 -15.35
CA ALA A 166 -9.99 -8.82 -16.80
C ALA A 166 -11.27 -8.06 -17.15
N LEU A 167 -11.17 -6.74 -17.30
CA LEU A 167 -12.33 -5.88 -17.50
C LEU A 167 -12.83 -5.82 -18.94
N GLN A 168 -12.00 -6.19 -19.92
CA GLN A 168 -12.37 -6.16 -21.33
C GLN A 168 -11.61 -7.17 -22.18
N PRO A 169 -12.26 -7.78 -23.20
CA PRO A 169 -11.59 -8.55 -24.24
C PRO A 169 -10.98 -7.64 -25.32
N PRO A 170 -10.05 -8.14 -26.16
CA PRO A 170 -9.35 -9.41 -25.97
C PRO A 170 -8.24 -9.32 -24.92
N TYR A 171 -7.73 -10.48 -24.49
CA TYR A 171 -6.48 -10.54 -23.73
C TYR A 171 -5.33 -9.90 -24.54
N ARG A 172 -4.38 -9.28 -23.83
CA ARG A 172 -3.15 -8.70 -24.38
C ARG A 172 -1.96 -9.08 -23.51
N GLU A 173 -0.82 -9.35 -24.12
CA GLU A 173 0.42 -9.71 -23.43
C GLU A 173 0.89 -8.63 -22.44
N GLU A 174 0.56 -7.34 -22.73
CA GLU A 174 0.89 -6.23 -21.83
C GLU A 174 0.21 -6.33 -20.46
N TYR A 175 -0.86 -7.12 -20.34
CA TYR A 175 -1.56 -7.35 -19.07
C TYR A 175 -0.82 -8.32 -18.15
N ASP A 176 0.16 -9.09 -18.65
CA ASP A 176 0.94 -10.03 -17.84
C ASP A 176 1.76 -9.35 -16.75
N ALA A 177 2.15 -8.13 -16.97
CA ALA A 177 2.98 -7.39 -16.02
C ALA A 177 2.20 -6.77 -14.85
N CYS A 178 0.91 -6.47 -15.02
CA CYS A 178 0.15 -5.71 -14.02
C CYS A 178 -1.36 -5.96 -14.00
N GLY A 179 -1.89 -6.76 -14.92
CA GLY A 179 -3.32 -6.99 -15.08
C GLY A 179 -4.03 -5.93 -15.92
N CYS A 180 -5.19 -6.28 -16.46
CA CYS A 180 -5.95 -5.43 -17.38
C CYS A 180 -6.42 -4.13 -16.70
N PHE A 181 -7.00 -4.22 -15.51
CA PHE A 181 -7.51 -3.02 -14.83
C PHE A 181 -6.38 -2.05 -14.48
N GLU A 182 -5.30 -2.54 -13.91
CA GLU A 182 -4.14 -1.71 -13.55
C GLU A 182 -3.48 -1.08 -14.78
N TYR A 183 -3.37 -1.83 -15.89
CA TYR A 183 -2.80 -1.35 -17.15
C TYR A 183 -3.48 -0.08 -17.67
N TYR A 184 -4.80 0.06 -17.46
CA TYR A 184 -5.54 1.24 -17.90
C TYR A 184 -5.70 2.30 -16.82
N ALA A 185 -6.02 1.91 -15.59
CA ALA A 185 -6.59 2.79 -14.58
C ALA A 185 -5.64 3.12 -13.42
N SER A 186 -4.47 2.50 -13.33
CA SER A 186 -3.45 2.93 -12.36
C SER A 186 -2.84 4.28 -12.73
N GLY A 187 -2.13 4.91 -11.80
CA GLY A 187 -1.40 6.14 -12.10
C GLY A 187 -0.42 5.98 -13.27
N ASN A 188 0.28 4.84 -13.36
CA ASN A 188 1.12 4.52 -14.51
C ASN A 188 0.30 4.31 -15.78
N GLY A 189 -0.81 3.59 -15.68
CA GLY A 189 -1.73 3.28 -16.78
C GLY A 189 -2.35 4.54 -17.38
N ILE A 190 -2.93 5.40 -16.55
CA ILE A 190 -3.51 6.70 -16.97
C ILE A 190 -2.44 7.55 -17.66
N GLY A 191 -1.25 7.70 -17.05
CA GLY A 191 -0.16 8.46 -17.64
C GLY A 191 0.26 7.92 -19.01
N ALA A 192 0.35 6.59 -19.17
CA ALA A 192 0.69 5.94 -20.43
C ALA A 192 -0.38 6.21 -21.52
N ARG A 193 -1.66 5.95 -21.18
CA ARG A 193 -2.78 6.16 -22.14
C ARG A 193 -2.88 7.61 -22.61
N VAL A 194 -2.68 8.56 -21.72
CA VAL A 194 -2.72 9.98 -22.09
C VAL A 194 -1.53 10.36 -22.94
N ARG A 195 -0.32 9.84 -22.66
CA ARG A 195 0.84 10.06 -23.55
C ARG A 195 0.56 9.55 -24.97
N ASP A 196 -0.04 8.37 -25.10
CA ASP A 196 -0.40 7.80 -26.40
C ASP A 196 -1.45 8.64 -27.11
N ALA A 197 -2.51 9.06 -26.40
CA ALA A 197 -3.56 9.92 -26.95
C ALA A 197 -3.00 11.28 -27.43
N VAL A 198 -2.11 11.91 -26.66
CA VAL A 198 -1.48 13.19 -27.03
C VAL A 198 -0.54 13.01 -28.23
N ARG A 199 0.15 11.88 -28.37
CA ARG A 199 0.95 11.58 -29.57
C ARG A 199 0.08 11.41 -30.80
N ALA A 200 -1.01 10.65 -30.68
CA ALA A 200 -1.92 10.36 -31.80
C ALA A 200 -2.68 11.60 -32.27
N ASN A 201 -3.13 12.45 -31.35
CA ASN A 201 -3.92 13.65 -31.68
C ASN A 201 -3.02 14.88 -31.87
N LYS A 202 -2.49 15.06 -33.08
CA LYS A 202 -1.64 16.23 -33.42
C LYS A 202 -2.39 17.58 -33.32
N ALA A 203 -3.70 17.58 -33.42
CA ALA A 203 -4.54 18.78 -33.32
C ALA A 203 -4.77 19.24 -31.87
N TYR A 204 -4.50 18.40 -30.87
CA TYR A 204 -4.68 18.76 -29.48
C TYR A 204 -3.71 19.90 -29.07
N LYS A 205 -4.27 21.02 -28.60
CA LYS A 205 -3.53 22.23 -28.16
C LYS A 205 -3.64 22.51 -26.65
N GLY A 206 -4.17 21.57 -25.88
CA GLY A 206 -4.37 21.73 -24.44
C GLY A 206 -3.08 21.77 -23.63
N LYS A 207 -3.20 22.03 -22.32
CA LYS A 207 -2.08 22.24 -21.37
C LYS A 207 -1.06 21.09 -21.36
N LEU A 208 -1.48 19.85 -21.57
CA LEU A 208 -0.57 18.69 -21.56
C LEU A 208 0.46 18.75 -22.72
N ARG A 209 0.14 19.46 -23.81
CA ARG A 209 1.08 19.65 -24.93
C ARG A 209 2.24 20.59 -24.62
N GLN A 210 2.12 21.39 -23.58
CA GLN A 210 3.19 22.33 -23.14
C GLN A 210 4.31 21.60 -22.38
N LYS A 211 4.09 20.35 -22.00
CA LYS A 211 5.06 19.51 -21.30
C LYS A 211 5.66 18.46 -22.26
N PRO A 212 6.93 18.07 -22.11
CA PRO A 212 7.48 16.93 -22.85
C PRO A 212 6.58 15.69 -22.65
N ILE A 213 6.12 15.08 -23.76
CA ILE A 213 5.13 13.99 -23.70
C ILE A 213 5.60 12.85 -22.78
N CYS A 214 6.90 12.52 -22.81
CA CYS A 214 7.46 11.46 -21.95
C CYS A 214 7.36 11.74 -20.44
N ARG A 215 7.13 13.00 -20.05
CA ARG A 215 7.00 13.45 -18.65
C ARG A 215 5.54 13.64 -18.19
N ILE A 216 4.57 13.40 -19.06
CA ILE A 216 3.15 13.46 -18.68
C ILE A 216 2.85 12.28 -17.76
N SER A 217 2.34 12.57 -16.58
CA SER A 217 1.92 11.63 -15.54
C SER A 217 0.42 11.72 -15.28
N ALA A 218 -0.15 10.79 -14.53
CA ALA A 218 -1.54 10.89 -14.07
C ALA A 218 -1.79 12.19 -13.30
N TYR A 219 -0.84 12.64 -12.48
CA TYR A 219 -0.94 13.91 -11.76
C TYR A 219 -1.19 15.10 -12.70
N ASP A 220 -0.48 15.16 -13.84
CA ASP A 220 -0.68 16.22 -14.83
C ASP A 220 -2.07 16.14 -15.47
N VAL A 221 -2.57 14.92 -15.67
CA VAL A 221 -3.93 14.68 -16.20
C VAL A 221 -4.95 15.22 -15.23
N PHE A 222 -4.90 14.84 -13.96
CA PHE A 222 -5.83 15.34 -12.94
C PHE A 222 -5.75 16.86 -12.79
N LEU A 223 -4.56 17.45 -12.75
CA LEU A 223 -4.41 18.91 -12.76
C LEU A 223 -5.01 19.58 -13.99
N SER A 224 -4.99 18.94 -15.15
CA SER A 224 -5.60 19.49 -16.37
C SER A 224 -7.12 19.50 -16.31
N LEU A 225 -7.72 18.59 -15.54
CA LEU A 225 -9.17 18.45 -15.37
C LEU A 225 -9.77 19.40 -14.33
N ILE A 226 -9.00 19.84 -13.32
CA ILE A 226 -9.45 20.76 -12.26
C ILE A 226 -10.03 22.08 -12.81
N HIS A 227 -9.72 22.43 -14.04
CA HIS A 227 -10.24 23.64 -14.70
C HIS A 227 -11.42 23.38 -15.63
N ILE A 228 -11.87 22.13 -15.78
CA ILE A 228 -12.91 21.72 -16.73
C ILE A 228 -14.20 21.32 -16.01
N SER A 229 -14.06 20.79 -14.81
CA SER A 229 -15.19 20.48 -13.93
C SER A 229 -15.09 21.35 -12.69
N GLU A 230 -16.15 22.10 -12.37
CA GLU A 230 -16.40 22.40 -10.97
C GLU A 230 -16.39 21.08 -10.23
N PRO A 231 -15.81 20.98 -9.02
CA PRO A 231 -15.81 19.75 -8.27
C PRO A 231 -17.27 19.45 -7.87
N GLU A 232 -17.99 18.78 -8.74
CA GLU A 232 -19.06 17.93 -8.29
C GLU A 232 -18.37 16.93 -7.38
N THR A 233 -18.70 17.03 -6.13
CA THR A 233 -18.08 16.26 -5.06
C THR A 233 -18.11 14.80 -5.43
N VAL A 234 -16.98 14.10 -5.26
CA VAL A 234 -16.83 12.63 -5.42
C VAL A 234 -17.89 11.83 -4.62
N LEU A 235 -18.71 12.50 -3.83
CA LEU A 235 -19.84 11.98 -3.06
C LEU A 235 -21.09 11.63 -3.90
N ASP A 236 -21.18 12.05 -5.16
CA ASP A 236 -22.35 11.76 -6.01
C ASP A 236 -22.15 10.52 -6.91
N LEU A 237 -21.09 9.73 -6.68
CA LEU A 237 -20.81 8.48 -7.40
C LEU A 237 -20.88 7.23 -6.50
N VAL A 238 -21.61 7.29 -5.37
CA VAL A 238 -21.90 6.12 -4.52
C VAL A 238 -23.40 5.87 -4.51
#